data_98c11512a81e655f1a7d2f5ac60e6040
#
_entry.id   98c11512a81e655f1a7d2f5ac60e6040
#
_cell.length_a   1.000
_cell.length_b   1.000
_cell.length_c   1.000
_cell.angle_alpha   90.00
_cell.angle_beta   90.00
_cell.angle_gamma   90.00
#
_symmetry.space_group_name_H-M   'P 1'
#
loop_
_entity.id
_entity.type
_entity.pdbx_description
1 polymer ?
#
loop_
_entity_poly.entity_id
_entity_poly.type
_entity_poly.pdbx_seq_one_letter_code
_entity_poly.pdbx_strand_id
1 'polypeptide(L)'
;MSEVVWNKYSKEEFNDVMKFSDGYIDFLSDSKTERACVKNAIALAKSYGYRDIKEVIENKEILKAQDKVYVNMMNKSIALMHIGSNPLEKGMNILGAHIDSPRLDLKQNPLYEDGNIAYLDTHYYGGVKKYQWVTLPLAIHGVVCLKDGTTVDVAIGDKESDPVFVISDLLIHLSADQLQKKATEVIAGEDLNVTVGSIPLENEEKDAVKANVARILKSTYGFEEEDFISAELEVVPAGRARSCGFDSSMVLGYGHDDRICAYTSLMAQLEAENVKRTAVCLLVDKEEVGSQGATGMHSMFFENFVAEVMECMGDYSALSVKRAMMNSTMLSSDVSAAHDPIYASASSPRNQAEFGKGIVFNKYTGARGKSGCNDANAEYIALIRRIMDDHNVAWQTSELGKVDQGGGGTIAYILANYGMQVIDCGVALHNMHAPYELASKADIYEAKKGYAAFLTYEG
;
A
#
# COMPACT_ATOMS: atom_id res chain seq x y z
N MET A 1 14.85 -26.02 -9.22
CA MET A 1 13.61 -25.18 -9.21
C MET A 1 12.87 -25.52 -7.93
N SER A 2 12.56 -24.54 -7.10
CA SER A 2 11.76 -24.77 -5.89
C SER A 2 10.39 -25.31 -6.28
N GLU A 3 9.90 -26.30 -5.53
CA GLU A 3 8.57 -26.87 -5.71
C GLU A 3 7.49 -25.84 -5.40
N VAL A 4 6.34 -25.91 -6.07
CA VAL A 4 5.18 -25.05 -5.80
C VAL A 4 4.68 -25.34 -4.38
N VAL A 5 4.48 -24.30 -3.58
CA VAL A 5 4.17 -24.41 -2.14
C VAL A 5 2.86 -25.16 -1.89
N TRP A 6 1.87 -25.02 -2.77
CA TRP A 6 0.60 -25.75 -2.69
C TRP A 6 0.76 -27.27 -2.53
N ASN A 7 1.82 -27.84 -3.10
CA ASN A 7 2.12 -29.28 -2.98
C ASN A 7 2.64 -29.68 -1.60
N LYS A 8 3.08 -28.72 -0.79
CA LYS A 8 3.68 -28.96 0.54
C LYS A 8 2.69 -28.80 1.67
N TYR A 9 1.57 -28.09 1.43
CA TYR A 9 0.61 -27.82 2.47
C TYR A 9 -0.16 -29.06 2.91
N SER A 10 -0.23 -29.29 4.21
CA SER A 10 -1.22 -30.16 4.81
C SER A 10 -2.63 -29.61 4.59
N LYS A 11 -3.66 -30.42 4.86
CA LYS A 11 -5.04 -29.96 4.78
C LYS A 11 -5.34 -28.82 5.77
N GLU A 12 -4.69 -28.82 6.91
CA GLU A 12 -4.82 -27.78 7.93
C GLU A 12 -4.20 -26.48 7.43
N GLU A 13 -2.94 -26.50 6.98
CA GLU A 13 -2.27 -25.34 6.39
C GLU A 13 -3.02 -24.78 5.19
N PHE A 14 -3.59 -25.63 4.32
CA PHE A 14 -4.43 -25.18 3.23
C PHE A 14 -5.63 -24.34 3.74
N ASN A 15 -6.30 -24.81 4.80
CA ASN A 15 -7.41 -24.05 5.40
C ASN A 15 -6.93 -22.73 6.01
N ASP A 16 -5.76 -22.72 6.64
CA ASP A 16 -5.16 -21.51 7.20
C ASP A 16 -4.83 -20.49 6.12
N VAL A 17 -4.26 -20.92 4.98
CA VAL A 17 -4.02 -20.08 3.80
C VAL A 17 -5.31 -19.44 3.32
N MET A 18 -6.39 -20.24 3.16
CA MET A 18 -7.67 -19.71 2.67
C MET A 18 -8.28 -18.73 3.64
N LYS A 19 -8.31 -19.06 4.93
CA LYS A 19 -8.84 -18.18 6.00
C LYS A 19 -8.06 -16.87 6.13
N PHE A 20 -6.71 -16.93 6.09
CA PHE A 20 -5.87 -15.73 6.13
C PHE A 20 -6.13 -14.83 4.93
N SER A 21 -6.29 -15.44 3.76
CA SER A 21 -6.60 -14.71 2.53
C SER A 21 -7.97 -14.09 2.52
N ASP A 22 -8.97 -14.68 3.19
CA ASP A 22 -10.29 -14.05 3.37
C ASP A 22 -10.17 -12.76 4.20
N GLY A 23 -9.41 -12.78 5.30
CA GLY A 23 -9.11 -11.58 6.08
C GLY A 23 -8.36 -10.51 5.28
N TYR A 24 -7.45 -10.93 4.41
CA TYR A 24 -6.77 -10.02 3.48
C TYR A 24 -7.72 -9.40 2.45
N ILE A 25 -8.61 -10.18 1.86
CA ILE A 25 -9.64 -9.69 0.92
C ILE A 25 -10.51 -8.62 1.58
N ASP A 26 -10.91 -8.83 2.84
CA ASP A 26 -11.66 -7.84 3.60
C ASP A 26 -10.85 -6.57 3.85
N PHE A 27 -9.61 -6.69 4.34
CA PHE A 27 -8.73 -5.56 4.54
C PHE A 27 -8.49 -4.75 3.26
N LEU A 28 -8.16 -5.41 2.15
CA LEU A 28 -7.91 -4.76 0.86
C LEU A 28 -9.15 -4.02 0.36
N SER A 29 -10.34 -4.62 0.53
CA SER A 29 -11.61 -4.04 0.11
C SER A 29 -11.99 -2.80 0.92
N ASP A 30 -11.69 -2.80 2.21
CA ASP A 30 -12.07 -1.74 3.15
C ASP A 30 -10.95 -0.68 3.33
N SER A 31 -9.79 -0.86 2.66
CA SER A 31 -8.60 -0.02 2.78
C SER A 31 -8.14 0.54 1.43
N LYS A 32 -9.05 1.14 0.66
CA LYS A 32 -8.76 1.62 -0.71
C LYS A 32 -7.93 2.89 -0.77
N THR A 33 -7.80 3.61 0.33
CA THR A 33 -6.97 4.80 0.47
C THR A 33 -5.97 4.63 1.61
N GLU A 34 -4.89 5.40 1.63
CA GLU A 34 -3.95 5.41 2.74
C GLU A 34 -4.62 5.77 4.08
N ARG A 35 -5.61 6.69 4.07
CA ARG A 35 -6.38 7.04 5.27
C ARG A 35 -7.22 5.87 5.78
N ALA A 36 -7.85 5.12 4.88
CA ALA A 36 -8.60 3.93 5.25
C ALA A 36 -7.66 2.83 5.79
N CYS A 37 -6.48 2.63 5.17
CA CYS A 37 -5.44 1.73 5.68
C CYS A 37 -5.02 2.06 7.10
N VAL A 38 -4.69 3.33 7.38
CA VAL A 38 -4.28 3.77 8.73
C VAL A 38 -5.42 3.57 9.73
N LYS A 39 -6.65 3.95 9.37
CA LYS A 39 -7.83 3.76 10.22
C LYS A 39 -8.03 2.29 10.62
N ASN A 40 -7.95 1.38 9.63
CA ASN A 40 -8.10 -0.06 9.86
C ASN A 40 -6.90 -0.64 10.62
N ALA A 41 -5.68 -0.21 10.30
CA ALA A 41 -4.48 -0.63 11.03
C ALA A 41 -4.53 -0.22 12.51
N ILE A 42 -4.99 1.00 12.83
CA ILE A 42 -5.17 1.46 14.22
C ILE A 42 -6.24 0.61 14.95
N ALA A 43 -7.37 0.31 14.28
CA ALA A 43 -8.42 -0.51 14.88
C ALA A 43 -7.90 -1.91 15.22
N LEU A 44 -7.17 -2.54 14.31
CA LEU A 44 -6.51 -3.82 14.55
C LEU A 44 -5.46 -3.70 15.66
N ALA A 45 -4.56 -2.72 15.60
CA ALA A 45 -3.51 -2.51 16.61
C ALA A 45 -4.09 -2.37 18.02
N LYS A 46 -5.15 -1.58 18.20
CA LYS A 46 -5.84 -1.44 19.49
C LYS A 46 -6.39 -2.76 20.00
N SER A 47 -6.93 -3.62 19.13
CA SER A 47 -7.44 -4.94 19.52
C SER A 47 -6.35 -5.90 20.00
N TYR A 48 -5.06 -5.65 19.62
CA TYR A 48 -3.87 -6.37 20.07
C TYR A 48 -3.11 -5.66 21.20
N GLY A 49 -3.73 -4.63 21.81
CA GLY A 49 -3.17 -3.94 22.98
C GLY A 49 -2.16 -2.84 22.68
N TYR A 50 -2.07 -2.37 21.44
CA TYR A 50 -1.26 -1.19 21.12
C TYR A 50 -1.94 0.08 21.58
N ARG A 51 -1.13 1.03 22.11
CA ARG A 51 -1.58 2.35 22.58
C ARG A 51 -0.98 3.47 21.75
N ASP A 52 -1.70 4.57 21.61
CA ASP A 52 -1.13 5.77 20.97
C ASP A 52 0.00 6.33 21.82
N ILE A 53 1.16 6.56 21.21
CA ILE A 53 2.32 7.16 21.91
C ILE A 53 1.99 8.56 22.47
N LYS A 54 1.07 9.30 21.84
CA LYS A 54 0.64 10.61 22.34
C LYS A 54 -0.03 10.51 23.70
N GLU A 55 -0.90 9.49 23.89
CA GLU A 55 -1.54 9.22 25.18
C GLU A 55 -0.52 8.86 26.26
N VAL A 56 0.50 8.06 25.91
CA VAL A 56 1.61 7.69 26.81
C VAL A 56 2.39 8.93 27.26
N ILE A 57 2.73 9.83 26.31
CA ILE A 57 3.44 11.08 26.58
C ILE A 57 2.62 12.03 27.45
N GLU A 58 1.35 12.25 27.10
CA GLU A 58 0.44 13.14 27.85
C GLU A 58 0.24 12.66 29.29
N ASN A 59 0.13 11.36 29.52
CA ASN A 59 -0.03 10.75 30.82
C ASN A 59 1.31 10.59 31.57
N LYS A 60 2.47 10.90 30.94
CA LYS A 60 3.81 10.71 31.49
C LYS A 60 4.07 9.27 31.97
N GLU A 61 3.58 8.31 31.19
CA GLU A 61 3.76 6.90 31.49
C GLU A 61 5.19 6.45 31.15
N ILE A 62 5.72 5.50 31.91
CA ILE A 62 7.03 4.90 31.65
C ILE A 62 6.81 3.62 30.84
N LEU A 63 7.41 3.56 29.66
CA LEU A 63 7.41 2.38 28.82
C LEU A 63 8.48 1.37 29.28
N LYS A 64 8.18 0.10 29.09
CA LYS A 64 9.07 -1.02 29.43
C LYS A 64 9.04 -2.11 28.36
N ALA A 65 9.93 -3.09 28.46
CA ALA A 65 9.93 -4.25 27.59
C ALA A 65 8.54 -4.91 27.51
N GLN A 66 8.15 -5.31 26.31
CA GLN A 66 6.88 -5.89 25.89
C GLN A 66 5.69 -4.91 25.81
N ASP A 67 5.88 -3.62 26.10
CA ASP A 67 4.85 -2.63 25.81
C ASP A 67 4.71 -2.43 24.30
N LYS A 68 3.48 -2.15 23.88
CA LYS A 68 3.08 -2.00 22.48
C LYS A 68 2.54 -0.59 22.25
N VAL A 69 3.18 0.16 21.34
CA VAL A 69 2.77 1.53 21.02
C VAL A 69 2.71 1.77 19.52
N TYR A 70 1.94 2.74 19.11
CA TYR A 70 1.92 3.22 17.73
C TYR A 70 1.95 4.75 17.67
N VAL A 71 2.43 5.28 16.54
CA VAL A 71 2.29 6.69 16.17
C VAL A 71 1.48 6.81 14.89
N ASN A 72 0.46 7.67 14.91
CA ASN A 72 -0.32 8.05 13.73
C ASN A 72 0.21 9.36 13.16
N MET A 73 0.67 9.33 11.92
CA MET A 73 1.18 10.52 11.21
C MET A 73 0.14 11.03 10.23
N MET A 74 -0.62 12.05 10.64
CA MET A 74 -1.62 12.77 9.83
C MET A 74 -2.68 11.87 9.17
N ASN A 75 -2.98 10.71 9.77
CA ASN A 75 -3.89 9.68 9.23
C ASN A 75 -3.49 9.11 7.86
N LYS A 76 -2.21 9.21 7.48
CA LYS A 76 -1.69 8.76 6.18
C LYS A 76 -0.51 7.80 6.30
N SER A 77 0.17 7.78 7.46
CA SER A 77 1.22 6.83 7.77
C SER A 77 1.12 6.41 9.23
N ILE A 78 1.59 5.22 9.54
CA ILE A 78 1.58 4.68 10.89
C ILE A 78 2.85 3.87 11.13
N ALA A 79 3.41 3.98 12.35
CA ALA A 79 4.43 3.08 12.82
C ALA A 79 3.95 2.38 14.10
N LEU A 80 4.10 1.07 14.15
CA LEU A 80 3.83 0.24 15.33
C LEU A 80 5.14 -0.25 15.91
N MET A 81 5.27 -0.26 17.22
CA MET A 81 6.45 -0.76 17.93
C MET A 81 6.04 -1.68 19.08
N HIS A 82 6.59 -2.90 19.09
CA HIS A 82 6.55 -3.82 20.21
C HIS A 82 7.94 -3.85 20.84
N ILE A 83 8.09 -3.27 22.02
CA ILE A 83 9.39 -3.04 22.68
C ILE A 83 10.00 -4.36 23.09
N GLY A 84 11.20 -4.64 22.63
CA GLY A 84 11.94 -5.85 22.94
C GLY A 84 12.50 -5.88 24.38
N SER A 85 12.97 -7.03 24.82
CA SER A 85 13.70 -7.16 26.10
C SER A 85 15.15 -6.70 26.03
N ASN A 86 15.74 -6.62 24.83
CA ASN A 86 17.06 -6.03 24.62
C ASN A 86 16.98 -4.49 24.60
N PRO A 87 18.03 -3.78 25.02
CA PRO A 87 18.10 -2.32 24.88
C PRO A 87 17.84 -1.88 23.45
N LEU A 88 17.02 -0.84 23.26
CA LEU A 88 16.61 -0.37 21.94
C LEU A 88 17.78 0.08 21.08
N GLU A 89 18.86 0.63 21.70
CA GLU A 89 20.10 0.99 20.99
C GLU A 89 20.84 -0.20 20.34
N LYS A 90 20.47 -1.45 20.68
CA LYS A 90 20.97 -2.65 19.99
C LYS A 90 20.33 -2.87 18.62
N GLY A 91 19.32 -2.06 18.29
CA GLY A 91 18.60 -2.08 17.02
C GLY A 91 17.28 -2.81 17.06
N MET A 92 16.53 -2.64 16.00
CA MET A 92 15.17 -3.11 15.79
C MET A 92 15.11 -4.08 14.61
N ASN A 93 14.09 -4.93 14.58
CA ASN A 93 13.67 -5.66 13.38
C ASN A 93 12.48 -4.92 12.76
N ILE A 94 12.65 -4.39 11.56
CA ILE A 94 11.71 -3.47 10.93
C ILE A 94 11.08 -4.14 9.70
N LEU A 95 9.75 -4.18 9.65
CA LEU A 95 8.98 -4.46 8.45
C LEU A 95 8.45 -3.12 7.93
N GLY A 96 8.74 -2.78 6.68
CA GLY A 96 8.27 -1.53 6.09
C GLY A 96 7.55 -1.79 4.78
N ALA A 97 6.38 -1.17 4.57
CA ALA A 97 5.58 -1.27 3.37
C ALA A 97 4.90 0.08 3.09
N HIS A 98 4.47 0.32 1.84
CA HIS A 98 3.66 1.49 1.57
C HIS A 98 2.17 1.16 1.51
N ILE A 99 1.32 2.18 1.60
CA ILE A 99 -0.13 2.03 1.66
C ILE A 99 -0.89 2.92 0.66
N ASP A 100 -0.18 3.79 -0.04
CA ASP A 100 -0.69 4.46 -1.24
C ASP A 100 -0.65 3.50 -2.44
N SER A 101 -1.40 3.79 -3.48
CA SER A 101 -1.45 3.01 -4.73
C SER A 101 -1.76 3.93 -5.89
N PRO A 102 -1.37 3.58 -7.14
CA PRO A 102 -1.72 4.36 -8.32
C PRO A 102 -3.24 4.54 -8.46
N ARG A 103 -3.68 5.78 -8.71
CA ARG A 103 -5.10 6.17 -8.73
C ARG A 103 -5.33 7.48 -9.50
N LEU A 104 -6.55 7.99 -9.42
CA LEU A 104 -6.86 9.35 -9.86
C LEU A 104 -7.29 10.17 -8.65
N ASP A 105 -6.73 11.38 -8.48
CA ASP A 105 -7.13 12.34 -7.46
C ASP A 105 -8.06 13.40 -8.08
N LEU A 106 -9.10 13.83 -7.37
CA LEU A 106 -9.89 14.97 -7.80
C LEU A 106 -9.06 16.26 -7.70
N LYS A 107 -9.15 17.12 -8.72
CA LYS A 107 -8.55 18.45 -8.67
C LYS A 107 -9.26 19.34 -7.64
N GLN A 108 -8.71 20.50 -7.31
CA GLN A 108 -9.26 21.40 -6.29
C GLN A 108 -10.59 22.07 -6.70
N ASN A 109 -10.86 22.23 -7.98
CA ASN A 109 -12.11 22.74 -8.53
C ASN A 109 -12.60 21.75 -9.59
N PRO A 110 -13.09 20.55 -9.18
CA PRO A 110 -13.27 19.47 -10.13
C PRO A 110 -14.60 19.49 -10.86
N LEU A 111 -15.65 20.08 -10.26
CA LEU A 111 -17.02 19.94 -10.74
C LEU A 111 -17.34 20.93 -11.86
N TYR A 112 -17.67 20.40 -13.04
CA TYR A 112 -18.10 21.19 -14.19
C TYR A 112 -19.20 20.49 -14.99
N GLU A 113 -19.85 21.20 -15.90
CA GLU A 113 -20.84 20.66 -16.83
C GLU A 113 -20.40 20.94 -18.27
N ASP A 114 -20.54 19.94 -19.13
CA ASP A 114 -20.45 20.09 -20.58
C ASP A 114 -21.42 19.10 -21.26
N GLY A 115 -22.11 19.56 -22.33
CA GLY A 115 -23.03 18.71 -23.08
C GLY A 115 -24.18 18.11 -22.27
N ASN A 116 -24.67 18.79 -21.23
CA ASN A 116 -25.69 18.32 -20.28
C ASN A 116 -25.24 17.12 -19.43
N ILE A 117 -23.96 16.98 -19.19
CA ILE A 117 -23.36 15.97 -18.31
C ILE A 117 -22.47 16.69 -17.30
N ALA A 118 -22.58 16.33 -16.04
CA ALA A 118 -21.67 16.79 -14.99
C ALA A 118 -20.48 15.84 -14.87
N TYR A 119 -19.30 16.44 -14.73
CA TYR A 119 -18.02 15.75 -14.62
C TYR A 119 -17.25 16.19 -13.38
N LEU A 120 -16.34 15.33 -12.93
CA LEU A 120 -15.28 15.68 -11.98
C LEU A 120 -13.92 15.57 -12.68
N ASP A 121 -13.17 16.67 -12.67
CA ASP A 121 -11.83 16.78 -13.25
C ASP A 121 -10.80 16.09 -12.34
N THR A 122 -9.88 15.31 -12.92
CA THR A 122 -8.93 14.49 -12.17
C THR A 122 -7.48 14.76 -12.56
N HIS A 123 -6.58 14.31 -11.69
CA HIS A 123 -5.14 14.16 -11.96
C HIS A 123 -4.71 12.76 -11.57
N TYR A 124 -4.01 12.03 -12.45
CA TYR A 124 -3.49 10.71 -12.08
C TYR A 124 -2.34 10.83 -11.08
N TYR A 125 -2.26 9.83 -10.19
CA TYR A 125 -1.27 9.67 -9.13
C TYR A 125 -0.48 8.38 -9.38
N GLY A 126 0.87 8.46 -9.34
CA GLY A 126 1.74 7.32 -9.61
C GLY A 126 1.81 6.93 -11.10
N GLY A 127 2.35 5.76 -11.35
CA GLY A 127 2.57 5.24 -12.69
C GLY A 127 1.37 4.47 -13.25
N VAL A 128 0.52 5.09 -14.06
CA VAL A 128 -0.68 4.45 -14.62
C VAL A 128 -0.62 4.27 -16.13
N LYS A 129 -1.15 3.16 -16.63
CA LYS A 129 -1.53 3.02 -18.03
C LYS A 129 -2.93 3.60 -18.22
N LYS A 130 -3.04 4.85 -18.63
CA LYS A 130 -4.29 5.62 -18.66
C LYS A 130 -5.46 4.91 -19.37
N TYR A 131 -5.17 4.15 -20.42
CA TYR A 131 -6.18 3.41 -21.17
C TYR A 131 -6.83 2.25 -20.38
N GLN A 132 -6.27 1.86 -19.24
CA GLN A 132 -6.88 0.85 -18.36
C GLN A 132 -7.94 1.44 -17.43
N TRP A 133 -8.05 2.76 -17.33
CA TRP A 133 -8.93 3.45 -16.38
C TRP A 133 -10.27 3.90 -16.97
N VAL A 134 -10.42 3.82 -18.31
CA VAL A 134 -11.67 4.15 -18.98
C VAL A 134 -12.62 2.94 -19.00
N THR A 135 -13.92 3.19 -19.06
CA THR A 135 -15.01 2.18 -19.17
C THR A 135 -15.10 1.19 -17.97
N LEU A 136 -14.50 1.52 -16.86
CA LEU A 136 -14.59 0.76 -15.62
C LEU A 136 -15.61 1.36 -14.66
N PRO A 137 -16.32 0.56 -13.86
CA PRO A 137 -17.02 1.06 -12.68
C PRO A 137 -16.01 1.61 -11.68
N LEU A 138 -16.18 2.87 -11.28
CA LEU A 138 -15.30 3.58 -10.36
C LEU A 138 -16.07 3.99 -9.10
N ALA A 139 -15.35 4.10 -8.00
CA ALA A 139 -15.77 4.57 -6.69
C ALA A 139 -15.03 5.85 -6.33
N ILE A 140 -15.57 6.64 -5.41
CA ILE A 140 -14.91 7.84 -4.85
C ILE A 140 -14.74 7.63 -3.35
N HIS A 141 -13.50 7.73 -2.89
CA HIS A 141 -13.11 7.55 -1.49
C HIS A 141 -12.28 8.72 -1.00
N GLY A 142 -12.29 8.96 0.29
CA GLY A 142 -11.42 9.93 0.93
C GLY A 142 -12.12 10.78 1.99
N VAL A 143 -11.71 12.04 2.12
CA VAL A 143 -12.22 12.96 3.13
C VAL A 143 -12.42 14.35 2.55
N VAL A 144 -13.41 15.06 3.11
CA VAL A 144 -13.63 16.49 2.90
C VAL A 144 -13.53 17.19 4.26
N CYS A 145 -12.60 18.13 4.39
CA CYS A 145 -12.44 18.91 5.61
C CYS A 145 -13.16 20.25 5.45
N LEU A 146 -14.24 20.47 6.23
CA LEU A 146 -15.01 21.69 6.21
C LEU A 146 -14.27 22.83 6.91
N LYS A 147 -14.65 24.07 6.63
CA LYS A 147 -14.04 25.28 7.22
C LYS A 147 -14.15 25.35 8.75
N ASP A 148 -15.14 24.69 9.34
CA ASP A 148 -15.31 24.62 10.79
C ASP A 148 -14.43 23.57 11.48
N GLY A 149 -13.62 22.83 10.69
CA GLY A 149 -12.77 21.74 11.16
C GLY A 149 -13.43 20.35 11.18
N THR A 150 -14.71 20.27 10.82
CA THR A 150 -15.40 18.98 10.67
C THR A 150 -14.83 18.22 9.48
N THR A 151 -14.64 16.90 9.64
CA THR A 151 -14.21 16.00 8.56
C THR A 151 -15.36 15.10 8.14
N VAL A 152 -15.64 15.05 6.86
CA VAL A 152 -16.63 14.16 6.25
C VAL A 152 -15.90 13.03 5.55
N ASP A 153 -16.10 11.78 6.02
CA ASP A 153 -15.60 10.59 5.33
C ASP A 153 -16.47 10.30 4.09
N VAL A 154 -15.84 10.09 2.95
CA VAL A 154 -16.50 9.75 1.68
C VAL A 154 -16.08 8.34 1.25
N ALA A 155 -17.06 7.48 1.01
CA ALA A 155 -16.88 6.14 0.43
C ALA A 155 -18.14 5.78 -0.36
N ILE A 156 -18.09 5.96 -1.68
CA ILE A 156 -19.24 5.81 -2.58
C ILE A 156 -18.83 4.91 -3.74
N GLY A 157 -19.57 3.82 -3.99
CA GLY A 157 -19.38 2.93 -5.14
C GLY A 157 -19.02 1.49 -4.80
N ASP A 158 -18.93 1.12 -3.52
CA ASP A 158 -18.56 -0.24 -3.12
C ASP A 158 -19.74 -1.13 -2.73
N LYS A 159 -20.84 -0.55 -2.26
CA LYS A 159 -22.05 -1.29 -1.90
C LYS A 159 -22.93 -1.44 -3.13
N GLU A 160 -23.71 -2.53 -3.22
CA GLU A 160 -24.67 -2.72 -4.30
C GLU A 160 -25.71 -1.60 -4.41
N SER A 161 -26.00 -0.91 -3.30
CA SER A 161 -26.91 0.23 -3.25
C SER A 161 -26.30 1.55 -3.71
N ASP A 162 -24.97 1.62 -3.82
CA ASP A 162 -24.27 2.86 -4.18
C ASP A 162 -24.32 3.08 -5.69
N PRO A 163 -24.35 4.34 -6.14
CA PRO A 163 -24.04 4.64 -7.53
C PRO A 163 -22.56 4.38 -7.79
N VAL A 164 -22.22 3.98 -9.01
CA VAL A 164 -20.84 3.92 -9.49
C VAL A 164 -20.61 5.04 -10.51
N PHE A 165 -19.35 5.34 -10.77
CA PHE A 165 -18.90 6.37 -11.69
C PHE A 165 -18.15 5.73 -12.86
N VAL A 166 -17.91 6.50 -13.93
CA VAL A 166 -17.21 5.99 -15.11
C VAL A 166 -16.47 7.11 -15.83
N ILE A 167 -15.34 6.79 -16.42
CA ILE A 167 -14.67 7.62 -17.42
C ILE A 167 -15.04 7.05 -18.78
N SER A 168 -15.63 7.87 -19.64
CA SER A 168 -16.03 7.44 -20.99
C SER A 168 -14.81 7.27 -21.90
N ASP A 169 -14.94 6.41 -22.89
CA ASP A 169 -13.99 6.28 -24.00
C ASP A 169 -14.75 6.44 -25.33
N LEU A 170 -14.00 6.79 -26.38
CA LEU A 170 -14.59 6.97 -27.70
C LEU A 170 -15.05 5.61 -28.25
N LEU A 171 -16.28 5.56 -28.75
CA LEU A 171 -16.80 4.34 -29.35
C LEU A 171 -16.02 3.93 -30.59
N ILE A 172 -15.93 2.61 -30.84
CA ILE A 172 -15.11 2.01 -31.91
C ILE A 172 -15.39 2.61 -33.31
N HIS A 173 -16.63 2.97 -33.60
CA HIS A 173 -17.02 3.49 -34.92
C HIS A 173 -16.50 4.93 -35.19
N LEU A 174 -16.06 5.66 -34.18
CA LEU A 174 -15.46 6.99 -34.29
C LEU A 174 -13.98 7.02 -33.91
N SER A 175 -13.37 5.89 -33.55
CA SER A 175 -12.03 5.83 -32.94
C SER A 175 -10.87 5.66 -33.97
N ALA A 176 -11.11 5.82 -35.26
CA ALA A 176 -10.09 5.58 -36.30
C ALA A 176 -8.78 6.35 -36.05
N ASP A 177 -8.86 7.64 -35.70
CA ASP A 177 -7.70 8.48 -35.40
C ASP A 177 -7.09 8.15 -34.02
N GLN A 178 -7.93 7.83 -33.03
CA GLN A 178 -7.49 7.43 -31.69
C GLN A 178 -6.64 6.16 -31.76
N LEU A 179 -7.06 5.16 -32.54
CA LEU A 179 -6.38 3.88 -32.69
C LEU A 179 -5.02 3.97 -33.41
N GLN A 180 -4.72 5.09 -34.08
CA GLN A 180 -3.40 5.34 -34.70
C GLN A 180 -2.38 5.92 -33.70
N LYS A 181 -2.82 6.38 -32.51
CA LYS A 181 -1.95 6.94 -31.49
C LYS A 181 -1.14 5.84 -30.80
N LYS A 182 0.01 6.23 -30.21
CA LYS A 182 0.73 5.34 -29.29
C LYS A 182 -0.10 5.06 -28.04
N ALA A 183 0.07 3.91 -27.42
CA ALA A 183 -0.65 3.54 -26.20
C ALA A 183 -0.53 4.58 -25.07
N THR A 184 0.59 5.31 -24.98
CA THR A 184 0.81 6.39 -24.00
C THR A 184 -0.01 7.65 -24.30
N GLU A 185 -0.52 7.78 -25.52
CA GLU A 185 -1.21 8.97 -26.05
C GLU A 185 -2.70 8.68 -26.38
N VAL A 186 -3.10 7.40 -26.37
CA VAL A 186 -4.46 6.97 -26.76
C VAL A 186 -5.53 7.58 -25.85
N ILE A 187 -5.23 7.75 -24.58
CA ILE A 187 -6.00 8.52 -23.59
C ILE A 187 -5.10 9.61 -23.05
N ALA A 188 -5.49 10.88 -23.16
CA ALA A 188 -4.76 11.98 -22.55
C ALA A 188 -5.04 12.06 -21.04
N GLY A 189 -4.13 12.65 -20.27
CA GLY A 189 -4.35 12.84 -18.82
C GLY A 189 -5.57 13.70 -18.52
N GLU A 190 -5.79 14.73 -19.32
CA GLU A 190 -6.94 15.65 -19.20
C GLU A 190 -8.28 15.02 -19.65
N ASP A 191 -8.25 13.84 -20.28
CA ASP A 191 -9.46 13.11 -20.69
C ASP A 191 -9.95 12.13 -19.60
N LEU A 192 -9.24 12.01 -18.47
CA LEU A 192 -9.59 11.13 -17.36
C LEU A 192 -10.64 11.77 -16.43
N ASN A 193 -11.68 12.39 -17.00
CA ASN A 193 -12.73 13.04 -16.24
C ASN A 193 -13.89 12.11 -15.95
N VAL A 194 -14.32 12.11 -14.71
CA VAL A 194 -15.32 11.17 -14.18
C VAL A 194 -16.72 11.72 -14.42
N THR A 195 -17.57 10.95 -15.10
CA THR A 195 -18.98 11.25 -15.29
C THR A 195 -19.75 11.04 -13.98
N VAL A 196 -20.51 12.07 -13.52
CA VAL A 196 -21.16 12.03 -12.20
C VAL A 196 -22.65 12.40 -12.21
N GLY A 197 -23.22 12.86 -13.35
CA GLY A 197 -24.66 13.16 -13.41
C GLY A 197 -25.12 13.62 -14.77
N SER A 198 -26.45 13.55 -15.00
CA SER A 198 -27.11 14.00 -16.23
C SER A 198 -28.53 14.54 -15.99
N ILE A 199 -29.00 14.63 -14.75
CA ILE A 199 -30.32 15.16 -14.41
C ILE A 199 -30.20 16.65 -14.09
N PRO A 200 -30.85 17.56 -14.82
CA PRO A 200 -30.83 18.99 -14.52
C PRO A 200 -31.61 19.32 -13.25
N LEU A 201 -31.18 20.33 -12.53
CA LEU A 201 -31.96 20.93 -11.45
C LEU A 201 -33.13 21.74 -12.05
N GLU A 202 -34.31 21.53 -11.51
CA GLU A 202 -35.52 22.23 -11.97
C GLU A 202 -35.41 23.75 -11.73
N ASN A 203 -35.83 24.54 -12.72
CA ASN A 203 -35.77 26.00 -12.74
C ASN A 203 -34.37 26.65 -12.73
N GLU A 204 -33.32 25.85 -13.00
CA GLU A 204 -31.95 26.36 -13.21
C GLU A 204 -31.69 26.53 -14.71
N GLU A 205 -31.30 27.75 -15.13
CA GLU A 205 -31.10 28.06 -16.55
C GLU A 205 -29.69 27.78 -17.06
N LYS A 206 -28.70 27.72 -16.15
CA LYS A 206 -27.31 27.52 -16.52
C LYS A 206 -26.66 26.44 -15.65
N ASP A 207 -25.87 25.61 -16.28
CA ASP A 207 -25.15 24.50 -15.59
C ASP A 207 -26.08 23.69 -14.68
N ALA A 208 -27.31 23.41 -15.15
CA ALA A 208 -28.38 22.83 -14.35
C ALA A 208 -28.08 21.41 -13.83
N VAL A 209 -27.33 20.61 -14.58
CA VAL A 209 -26.88 19.27 -14.13
C VAL A 209 -25.83 19.41 -13.05
N LYS A 210 -24.85 20.30 -13.21
CA LYS A 210 -23.88 20.63 -12.18
C LYS A 210 -24.56 21.09 -10.90
N ALA A 211 -25.54 22.02 -11.02
CA ALA A 211 -26.32 22.53 -9.88
C ALA A 211 -27.04 21.40 -9.12
N ASN A 212 -27.60 20.40 -9.85
CA ASN A 212 -28.22 19.24 -9.21
C ASN A 212 -27.21 18.34 -8.49
N VAL A 213 -26.05 18.09 -9.10
CA VAL A 213 -24.97 17.34 -8.44
C VAL A 213 -24.51 18.07 -7.16
N ALA A 214 -24.27 19.38 -7.21
CA ALA A 214 -23.91 20.18 -6.04
C ALA A 214 -25.00 20.10 -4.93
N ARG A 215 -26.28 20.14 -5.30
CA ARG A 215 -27.38 19.94 -4.35
C ARG A 215 -27.34 18.55 -3.70
N ILE A 216 -27.03 17.49 -4.48
CA ILE A 216 -26.91 16.12 -3.95
C ILE A 216 -25.73 16.02 -2.98
N LEU A 217 -24.56 16.58 -3.34
CA LEU A 217 -23.38 16.61 -2.48
C LEU A 217 -23.72 17.24 -1.11
N LYS A 218 -24.39 18.38 -1.12
CA LYS A 218 -24.83 19.07 0.11
C LYS A 218 -25.86 18.25 0.90
N SER A 219 -26.93 17.77 0.25
CA SER A 219 -28.05 17.15 0.94
C SER A 219 -27.79 15.71 1.40
N THR A 220 -26.93 14.97 0.70
CA THR A 220 -26.69 13.55 0.95
C THR A 220 -25.36 13.30 1.62
N TYR A 221 -24.32 14.05 1.22
CA TYR A 221 -22.95 13.82 1.69
C TYR A 221 -22.45 14.92 2.65
N GLY A 222 -23.18 16.03 2.79
CA GLY A 222 -22.92 17.04 3.83
C GLY A 222 -21.81 18.04 3.54
N PHE A 223 -21.40 18.20 2.28
CA PHE A 223 -20.42 19.20 1.86
C PHE A 223 -20.85 19.94 0.58
N GLU A 224 -20.30 21.12 0.36
CA GLU A 224 -20.60 21.98 -0.79
C GLU A 224 -19.47 21.96 -1.83
N GLU A 225 -19.72 22.56 -3.00
CA GLU A 225 -18.72 22.64 -4.08
C GLU A 225 -17.42 23.32 -3.61
N GLU A 226 -17.51 24.38 -2.80
CA GLU A 226 -16.31 25.08 -2.30
C GLU A 226 -15.45 24.22 -1.37
N ASP A 227 -16.00 23.18 -0.76
CA ASP A 227 -15.28 22.29 0.15
C ASP A 227 -14.33 21.31 -0.58
N PHE A 228 -14.46 21.16 -1.90
CA PHE A 228 -13.48 20.42 -2.70
C PHE A 228 -12.05 21.00 -2.57
N ILE A 229 -11.91 22.30 -2.27
CA ILE A 229 -10.59 22.94 -2.09
C ILE A 229 -9.80 22.31 -0.94
N SER A 230 -10.50 21.83 0.08
CA SER A 230 -9.92 21.14 1.25
C SER A 230 -10.31 19.66 1.32
N ALA A 231 -10.52 19.03 0.17
CA ALA A 231 -10.79 17.62 0.06
C ALA A 231 -9.55 16.83 -0.39
N GLU A 232 -9.47 15.60 0.05
CA GLU A 232 -8.59 14.54 -0.48
C GLU A 232 -9.52 13.42 -0.94
N LEU A 233 -9.91 13.45 -2.21
CA LEU A 233 -10.84 12.47 -2.81
C LEU A 233 -10.15 11.74 -3.95
N GLU A 234 -10.16 10.43 -3.84
CA GLU A 234 -9.52 9.48 -4.73
C GLU A 234 -10.59 8.72 -5.52
N VAL A 235 -10.37 8.61 -6.82
CA VAL A 235 -11.19 7.79 -7.73
C VAL A 235 -10.46 6.46 -7.93
N VAL A 236 -11.11 5.39 -7.54
CA VAL A 236 -10.56 4.03 -7.50
C VAL A 236 -11.54 3.04 -8.10
N PRO A 237 -11.13 1.81 -8.48
CA PRO A 237 -12.07 0.78 -8.95
C PRO A 237 -13.16 0.46 -7.94
N ALA A 238 -14.40 0.39 -8.42
CA ALA A 238 -15.57 0.07 -7.59
C ALA A 238 -15.63 -1.43 -7.23
N GLY A 239 -16.26 -1.73 -6.10
CA GLY A 239 -16.51 -3.09 -5.63
C GLY A 239 -15.35 -3.67 -4.81
N ARG A 240 -15.53 -4.89 -4.33
CA ARG A 240 -14.61 -5.57 -3.41
C ARG A 240 -13.59 -6.43 -4.16
N ALA A 241 -12.44 -6.66 -3.56
CA ALA A 241 -11.52 -7.71 -3.96
C ALA A 241 -12.20 -9.09 -3.87
N ARG A 242 -11.76 -10.05 -4.68
CA ARG A 242 -12.38 -11.37 -4.79
C ARG A 242 -11.35 -12.47 -4.98
N SER A 243 -11.71 -13.69 -4.56
CA SER A 243 -10.99 -14.88 -5.01
C SER A 243 -11.07 -15.02 -6.54
N CYS A 244 -9.97 -15.41 -7.16
CA CYS A 244 -9.82 -15.55 -8.60
C CYS A 244 -9.35 -16.96 -8.99
N GLY A 245 -9.76 -17.41 -10.17
CA GLY A 245 -9.52 -18.76 -10.69
C GLY A 245 -10.61 -19.76 -10.28
N PHE A 246 -10.77 -20.84 -11.04
CA PHE A 246 -11.75 -21.90 -10.74
C PHE A 246 -11.50 -22.59 -9.39
N ASP A 247 -10.26 -22.62 -8.95
CA ASP A 247 -9.80 -23.19 -7.68
C ASP A 247 -9.74 -22.16 -6.56
N SER A 248 -10.05 -20.90 -6.83
CA SER A 248 -10.00 -19.78 -5.87
C SER A 248 -8.62 -19.59 -5.22
N SER A 249 -7.54 -19.99 -5.90
CA SER A 249 -6.17 -19.96 -5.38
C SER A 249 -5.52 -18.56 -5.40
N MET A 250 -6.17 -17.60 -6.02
CA MET A 250 -5.65 -16.23 -6.21
C MET A 250 -6.63 -15.19 -5.67
N VAL A 251 -6.15 -13.97 -5.50
CA VAL A 251 -6.94 -12.78 -5.16
C VAL A 251 -6.82 -11.77 -6.30
N LEU A 252 -7.94 -11.27 -6.79
CA LEU A 252 -8.03 -10.15 -7.72
C LEU A 252 -8.60 -8.94 -6.99
N GLY A 253 -7.88 -7.82 -7.02
CA GLY A 253 -8.29 -6.60 -6.34
C GLY A 253 -7.50 -5.37 -6.77
N TYR A 254 -7.93 -4.20 -6.31
CA TYR A 254 -7.23 -2.94 -6.47
C TYR A 254 -6.27 -2.68 -5.30
N GLY A 255 -5.05 -2.28 -5.62
CA GLY A 255 -4.07 -1.83 -4.63
C GLY A 255 -3.39 -2.96 -3.86
N HIS A 256 -3.18 -4.14 -4.49
CA HIS A 256 -2.26 -5.13 -3.95
C HIS A 256 -0.87 -4.52 -3.75
N ASP A 257 -0.46 -3.66 -4.65
CA ASP A 257 0.69 -2.78 -4.57
C ASP A 257 0.36 -1.54 -3.70
N ASP A 258 0.82 -1.42 -2.43
CA ASP A 258 1.56 -2.47 -1.69
C ASP A 258 0.80 -2.91 -0.41
N ARG A 259 -0.54 -2.81 -0.43
CA ARG A 259 -1.38 -3.21 0.71
C ARG A 259 -1.27 -4.69 1.06
N ILE A 260 -0.77 -5.51 0.13
CA ILE A 260 -0.51 -6.93 0.36
C ILE A 260 0.66 -7.11 1.34
N CYS A 261 1.77 -6.39 1.15
CA CYS A 261 2.91 -6.41 2.06
C CYS A 261 2.59 -5.63 3.34
N ALA A 262 1.79 -4.56 3.25
CA ALA A 262 1.32 -3.81 4.41
C ALA A 262 0.49 -4.70 5.35
N TYR A 263 -0.50 -5.44 4.84
CA TYR A 263 -1.34 -6.32 5.65
C TYR A 263 -0.55 -7.49 6.24
N THR A 264 0.28 -8.14 5.45
CA THR A 264 1.08 -9.29 5.91
C THR A 264 2.12 -8.88 6.96
N SER A 265 2.74 -7.69 6.81
CA SER A 265 3.63 -7.08 7.82
C SER A 265 2.88 -6.71 9.09
N LEU A 266 1.71 -6.07 8.95
CA LEU A 266 0.86 -5.69 10.07
C LEU A 266 0.45 -6.92 10.88
N MET A 267 -0.04 -7.97 10.23
CA MET A 267 -0.47 -9.19 10.94
C MET A 267 0.69 -9.90 11.62
N ALA A 268 1.87 -9.98 10.97
CA ALA A 268 3.07 -10.51 11.59
C ALA A 268 3.48 -9.71 12.85
N GLN A 269 3.40 -8.39 12.79
CA GLN A 269 3.70 -7.49 13.91
C GLN A 269 2.70 -7.65 15.07
N LEU A 270 1.40 -7.74 14.76
CA LEU A 270 0.34 -7.85 15.77
C LEU A 270 0.39 -9.17 16.54
N GLU A 271 0.72 -10.26 15.83
CA GLU A 271 0.84 -11.61 16.39
C GLU A 271 2.20 -11.88 17.05
N ALA A 272 3.18 -10.97 16.92
CA ALA A 272 4.48 -11.14 17.57
C ALA A 272 4.37 -11.12 19.09
N GLU A 273 4.98 -12.10 19.75
CA GLU A 273 4.99 -12.25 21.21
C GLU A 273 6.43 -12.41 21.72
N ASN A 274 6.67 -11.95 22.95
CA ASN A 274 7.95 -12.15 23.67
C ASN A 274 9.18 -11.76 22.86
N VAL A 275 9.09 -10.65 22.10
CA VAL A 275 10.16 -10.18 21.23
C VAL A 275 11.42 -9.79 22.04
N LYS A 276 12.59 -10.24 21.60
CA LYS A 276 13.87 -9.85 22.21
C LYS A 276 14.42 -8.56 21.61
N ARG A 277 14.54 -8.48 20.30
CA ARG A 277 14.76 -7.20 19.62
C ARG A 277 13.41 -6.51 19.44
N THR A 278 13.40 -5.20 19.57
CA THR A 278 12.18 -4.41 19.30
C THR A 278 11.69 -4.67 17.89
N ALA A 279 10.43 -5.07 17.77
CA ALA A 279 9.76 -5.31 16.50
C ALA A 279 9.01 -4.04 16.05
N VAL A 280 9.13 -3.68 14.79
CA VAL A 280 8.53 -2.47 14.21
C VAL A 280 7.84 -2.81 12.90
N CYS A 281 6.64 -2.26 12.70
CA CYS A 281 5.94 -2.23 11.41
C CYS A 281 5.73 -0.78 11.00
N LEU A 282 6.24 -0.41 9.81
CA LEU A 282 6.09 0.91 9.18
C LEU A 282 5.15 0.78 8.00
N LEU A 283 4.05 1.53 8.00
CA LEU A 283 3.14 1.64 6.87
C LEU A 283 3.14 3.11 6.43
N VAL A 284 3.71 3.38 5.26
CA VAL A 284 4.01 4.75 4.81
C VAL A 284 3.25 5.12 3.55
N ASP A 285 3.03 6.42 3.39
CA ASP A 285 2.38 7.06 2.25
C ASP A 285 3.42 7.54 1.23
N LYS A 286 2.97 7.84 0.00
CA LYS A 286 3.73 8.54 -1.05
C LYS A 286 4.87 7.77 -1.71
N GLU A 287 4.94 6.47 -1.56
CA GLU A 287 5.97 5.68 -2.27
C GLU A 287 5.86 5.89 -3.77
N GLU A 288 4.65 5.78 -4.31
CA GLU A 288 4.31 5.87 -5.74
C GLU A 288 4.68 7.21 -6.42
N VAL A 289 4.97 8.22 -5.61
CA VAL A 289 5.34 9.57 -6.06
C VAL A 289 6.68 10.03 -5.49
N GLY A 290 7.52 9.10 -5.01
CA GLY A 290 8.90 9.34 -4.61
C GLY A 290 9.10 9.59 -3.12
N SER A 291 8.18 9.20 -2.25
CA SER A 291 8.30 9.20 -0.77
C SER A 291 8.57 10.57 -0.12
N GLN A 292 8.33 11.68 -0.83
CA GLN A 292 8.56 13.04 -0.34
C GLN A 292 7.37 13.58 0.46
N GLY A 293 7.63 14.48 1.40
CA GLY A 293 6.60 15.16 2.21
C GLY A 293 6.43 14.58 3.60
N ALA A 294 5.52 15.17 4.38
CA ALA A 294 5.39 14.91 5.82
C ALA A 294 4.97 13.47 6.17
N THR A 295 4.27 12.80 5.25
CA THR A 295 3.75 11.44 5.44
C THR A 295 4.54 10.37 4.68
N GLY A 296 5.44 10.77 3.76
CA GLY A 296 6.33 9.85 3.05
C GLY A 296 7.50 9.37 3.90
N MET A 297 8.20 8.33 3.45
CA MET A 297 9.31 7.72 4.20
C MET A 297 10.50 8.66 4.39
N HIS A 298 10.67 9.69 3.54
CA HIS A 298 11.71 10.73 3.72
C HIS A 298 11.44 11.65 4.90
N SER A 299 10.24 11.66 5.48
CA SER A 299 9.98 12.46 6.68
C SER A 299 10.71 11.88 7.90
N MET A 300 10.95 12.73 8.87
CA MET A 300 11.66 12.32 10.11
C MET A 300 10.72 11.65 11.12
N PHE A 301 9.46 11.34 10.77
CA PHE A 301 8.47 10.88 11.74
C PHE A 301 8.90 9.60 12.46
N PHE A 302 9.55 8.67 11.75
CA PHE A 302 9.99 7.41 12.34
C PHE A 302 11.15 7.62 13.32
N GLU A 303 12.16 8.40 12.95
CA GLU A 303 13.27 8.75 13.89
C GLU A 303 12.75 9.48 15.13
N ASN A 304 11.80 10.42 14.94
CA ASN A 304 11.14 11.10 16.05
C ASN A 304 10.36 10.14 16.95
N PHE A 305 9.64 9.17 16.36
CA PHE A 305 8.92 8.16 17.12
C PHE A 305 9.87 7.29 17.96
N VAL A 306 11.01 6.86 17.40
CA VAL A 306 12.03 6.13 18.14
C VAL A 306 12.56 6.97 19.31
N ALA A 307 12.79 8.27 19.09
CA ALA A 307 13.26 9.18 20.14
C ALA A 307 12.25 9.33 21.28
N GLU A 308 10.95 9.51 20.97
CA GLU A 308 9.88 9.61 21.96
C GLU A 308 9.71 8.32 22.77
N VAL A 309 9.78 7.16 22.12
CA VAL A 309 9.74 5.87 22.82
C VAL A 309 10.93 5.75 23.78
N MET A 310 12.15 6.10 23.34
CA MET A 310 13.34 6.07 24.20
C MET A 310 13.24 7.06 25.37
N GLU A 311 12.66 8.24 25.16
CA GLU A 311 12.41 9.20 26.25
C GLU A 311 11.41 8.63 27.26
N CYS A 312 10.31 8.03 26.80
CA CYS A 312 9.34 7.36 27.69
C CYS A 312 9.94 6.13 28.43
N MET A 313 11.02 5.53 27.91
CA MET A 313 11.75 4.44 28.57
C MET A 313 12.82 4.98 29.56
N GLY A 314 13.14 6.26 29.51
CA GLY A 314 14.24 6.86 30.29
C GLY A 314 15.64 6.60 29.71
N ASP A 315 15.75 6.16 28.46
CA ASP A 315 17.01 5.76 27.78
C ASP A 315 17.41 6.73 26.65
N TYR A 316 16.74 7.89 26.54
CA TYR A 316 16.98 8.83 25.46
C TYR A 316 18.34 9.50 25.53
N SER A 317 19.04 9.49 24.43
CA SER A 317 20.07 10.47 24.05
C SER A 317 20.14 10.56 22.52
N ALA A 318 20.61 11.68 21.99
CA ALA A 318 20.79 11.82 20.54
C ALA A 318 21.69 10.71 19.95
N LEU A 319 22.65 10.21 20.71
CA LEU A 319 23.54 9.13 20.26
C LEU A 319 22.86 7.76 20.35
N SER A 320 22.05 7.50 21.40
CA SER A 320 21.33 6.22 21.52
C SER A 320 20.30 6.04 20.41
N VAL A 321 19.59 7.09 19.98
CA VAL A 321 18.71 7.08 18.81
C VAL A 321 19.48 6.72 17.54
N LYS A 322 20.62 7.38 17.28
CA LYS A 322 21.47 7.08 16.10
C LYS A 322 21.98 5.64 16.10
N ARG A 323 22.35 5.11 17.27
CA ARG A 323 22.75 3.70 17.42
C ARG A 323 21.59 2.75 17.17
N ALA A 324 20.41 3.05 17.72
CA ALA A 324 19.19 2.25 17.47
C ALA A 324 18.92 2.14 15.98
N MET A 325 18.93 3.26 15.25
CA MET A 325 18.72 3.27 13.80
C MET A 325 19.80 2.48 13.06
N MET A 326 21.09 2.76 13.33
CA MET A 326 22.21 2.13 12.62
C MET A 326 22.31 0.61 12.86
N ASN A 327 21.96 0.15 14.06
CA ASN A 327 22.03 -1.26 14.44
C ASN A 327 20.78 -2.06 14.05
N SER A 328 19.80 -1.42 13.42
CA SER A 328 18.57 -2.07 12.99
C SER A 328 18.76 -2.89 11.71
N THR A 329 17.82 -3.80 11.50
CA THR A 329 17.69 -4.58 10.27
C THR A 329 16.28 -4.40 9.73
N MET A 330 16.13 -4.36 8.40
CA MET A 330 14.84 -4.11 7.77
C MET A 330 14.58 -5.09 6.62
N LEU A 331 13.35 -5.58 6.56
CA LEU A 331 12.72 -6.06 5.35
C LEU A 331 11.90 -4.89 4.77
N SER A 332 12.38 -4.32 3.67
CA SER A 332 11.63 -3.33 2.90
C SER A 332 10.65 -4.09 2.03
N SER A 333 9.42 -4.19 2.55
CA SER A 333 8.39 -4.97 1.89
C SER A 333 7.76 -4.13 0.79
N ASP A 334 7.82 -4.67 -0.43
CA ASP A 334 7.21 -4.10 -1.62
C ASP A 334 6.99 -5.24 -2.62
N VAL A 335 5.93 -5.17 -3.40
CA VAL A 335 5.59 -6.23 -4.34
C VAL A 335 6.66 -6.44 -5.40
N SER A 336 6.71 -7.62 -5.97
CA SER A 336 7.63 -7.98 -7.05
C SER A 336 6.87 -8.42 -8.30
N ALA A 337 7.44 -8.17 -9.49
CA ALA A 337 6.81 -8.60 -10.73
C ALA A 337 6.88 -10.12 -10.89
N ALA A 338 5.73 -10.77 -10.93
CA ALA A 338 5.64 -12.19 -11.27
C ALA A 338 5.91 -12.41 -12.76
N HIS A 339 6.55 -13.52 -13.07
CA HIS A 339 6.69 -13.98 -14.45
C HIS A 339 5.31 -14.24 -15.07
N ASP A 340 5.00 -13.55 -16.14
CA ASP A 340 3.83 -13.81 -16.96
C ASP A 340 4.24 -14.53 -18.26
N PRO A 341 3.84 -15.81 -18.44
CA PRO A 341 4.17 -16.57 -19.65
C PRO A 341 3.66 -15.93 -20.95
N ILE A 342 2.59 -15.11 -20.88
CA ILE A 342 2.06 -14.38 -22.05
C ILE A 342 3.04 -13.28 -22.47
N TYR A 343 3.77 -12.70 -21.51
CA TYR A 343 4.76 -11.64 -21.73
C TYR A 343 6.19 -12.07 -21.35
N ALA A 344 6.52 -13.34 -21.56
CA ALA A 344 7.81 -13.94 -21.17
C ALA A 344 9.03 -13.16 -21.66
N SER A 345 8.89 -12.40 -22.77
CA SER A 345 9.99 -11.58 -23.30
C SER A 345 10.44 -10.45 -22.38
N ALA A 346 9.63 -10.04 -21.38
CA ALA A 346 9.96 -8.99 -20.43
C ALA A 346 10.79 -9.50 -19.23
N SER A 347 10.78 -10.81 -18.96
CA SER A 347 11.42 -11.43 -17.80
C SER A 347 12.85 -11.92 -18.09
N SER A 348 13.65 -12.04 -17.02
CA SER A 348 14.94 -12.74 -17.02
C SER A 348 14.72 -14.18 -16.54
N PRO A 349 14.82 -15.21 -17.40
CA PRO A 349 14.34 -16.56 -17.08
C PRO A 349 14.97 -17.25 -15.85
N ARG A 350 16.15 -16.79 -15.41
CA ARG A 350 16.85 -17.32 -14.24
C ARG A 350 16.67 -16.48 -12.98
N ASN A 351 16.11 -15.28 -13.11
CA ASN A 351 15.98 -14.29 -12.05
C ASN A 351 14.56 -13.69 -12.05
N GLN A 352 13.55 -14.54 -12.20
CA GLN A 352 12.14 -14.13 -12.22
C GLN A 352 11.41 -14.75 -11.04
N ALA A 353 10.45 -14.03 -10.47
CA ALA A 353 9.52 -14.56 -9.48
C ALA A 353 8.40 -15.35 -10.17
N GLU A 354 7.91 -16.39 -9.53
CA GLU A 354 6.80 -17.20 -10.02
C GLU A 354 5.73 -17.34 -8.94
N PHE A 355 4.47 -17.47 -9.32
CA PHE A 355 3.37 -17.70 -8.40
C PHE A 355 3.50 -19.03 -7.67
N GLY A 356 3.10 -19.04 -6.39
CA GLY A 356 3.09 -20.23 -5.55
C GLY A 356 4.47 -20.69 -5.12
N LYS A 357 5.48 -19.82 -5.14
CA LYS A 357 6.84 -20.14 -4.68
C LYS A 357 7.27 -19.36 -3.43
N GLY A 358 6.34 -18.65 -2.81
CA GLY A 358 6.54 -17.95 -1.56
C GLY A 358 7.08 -16.53 -1.72
N ILE A 359 7.56 -15.98 -0.60
CA ILE A 359 8.08 -14.61 -0.53
C ILE A 359 9.25 -14.39 -1.48
N VAL A 360 9.26 -13.25 -2.16
CA VAL A 360 10.33 -12.86 -3.10
C VAL A 360 11.32 -11.94 -2.40
N PHE A 361 12.63 -12.21 -2.55
CA PHE A 361 13.70 -11.31 -2.13
C PHE A 361 14.40 -10.73 -3.35
N ASN A 362 14.50 -9.41 -3.41
CA ASN A 362 15.21 -8.67 -4.44
C ASN A 362 16.50 -8.10 -3.82
N LYS A 363 17.66 -8.56 -4.29
CA LYS A 363 18.93 -8.00 -3.84
C LYS A 363 19.03 -6.51 -4.11
N TYR A 364 18.44 -6.08 -5.23
CA TYR A 364 18.32 -4.69 -5.69
C TYR A 364 17.12 -4.56 -6.62
N THR A 365 16.56 -3.34 -6.72
CA THR A 365 15.37 -3.05 -7.54
C THR A 365 15.62 -1.96 -8.60
N GLY A 366 16.69 -1.17 -8.48
CA GLY A 366 16.98 -0.03 -9.35
C GLY A 366 17.19 -0.38 -10.82
N ALA A 367 16.93 0.61 -11.69
CA ALA A 367 17.11 0.50 -13.13
C ALA A 367 18.53 0.89 -13.58
N ARG A 368 18.91 0.54 -14.81
CA ARG A 368 20.11 1.06 -15.50
C ARG A 368 21.37 1.05 -14.64
N GLY A 369 21.91 -0.08 -14.31
CA GLY A 369 23.11 -0.20 -13.48
C GLY A 369 22.85 0.04 -12.00
N LYS A 370 21.68 -0.32 -11.51
CA LYS A 370 21.27 -0.26 -10.11
C LYS A 370 21.15 1.16 -9.55
N SER A 371 20.80 2.13 -10.39
CA SER A 371 20.63 3.51 -9.93
C SER A 371 19.42 3.68 -9.03
N GLY A 372 19.59 4.40 -7.92
CA GLY A 372 18.51 4.77 -7.01
C GLY A 372 17.94 3.63 -6.17
N CYS A 373 18.68 2.53 -5.96
CA CYS A 373 18.22 1.42 -5.12
C CYS A 373 19.18 1.13 -3.96
N ASN A 374 18.69 0.37 -2.99
CA ASN A 374 19.51 -0.38 -2.06
C ASN A 374 20.08 -1.64 -2.76
N ASP A 375 21.34 -1.98 -2.54
CA ASP A 375 21.96 -3.24 -2.95
C ASP A 375 22.34 -4.02 -1.69
N ALA A 376 21.54 -4.99 -1.30
CA ALA A 376 21.67 -5.69 -0.03
C ALA A 376 23.01 -6.41 0.11
N ASN A 377 23.63 -6.33 1.30
CA ASN A 377 24.90 -6.97 1.58
C ASN A 377 24.78 -8.49 1.61
N ALA A 378 25.83 -9.17 1.18
CA ALA A 378 25.85 -10.64 1.07
C ALA A 378 25.64 -11.34 2.43
N GLU A 379 26.22 -10.78 3.50
CA GLU A 379 26.08 -11.29 4.88
C GLU A 379 24.64 -11.20 5.35
N TYR A 380 23.96 -10.10 5.04
CA TYR A 380 22.54 -9.94 5.40
C TYR A 380 21.64 -10.88 4.61
N ILE A 381 21.90 -11.07 3.32
CA ILE A 381 21.17 -12.05 2.51
C ILE A 381 21.37 -13.47 3.08
N ALA A 382 22.59 -13.83 3.49
CA ALA A 382 22.86 -15.13 4.11
C ALA A 382 22.09 -15.32 5.43
N LEU A 383 21.97 -14.26 6.23
CA LEU A 383 21.16 -14.26 7.45
C LEU A 383 19.68 -14.48 7.13
N ILE A 384 19.12 -13.73 6.18
CA ILE A 384 17.71 -13.86 5.77
C ILE A 384 17.40 -15.26 5.26
N ARG A 385 18.26 -15.82 4.42
CA ARG A 385 18.12 -17.22 3.94
C ARG A 385 18.02 -18.19 5.11
N ARG A 386 18.92 -18.07 6.10
CA ARG A 386 18.89 -18.93 7.29
C ARG A 386 17.59 -18.78 8.07
N ILE A 387 17.13 -17.54 8.30
CA ILE A 387 15.87 -17.29 9.01
C ILE A 387 14.71 -17.97 8.29
N MET A 388 14.61 -17.83 6.97
CA MET A 388 13.54 -18.45 6.19
C MET A 388 13.60 -19.99 6.23
N ASP A 389 14.79 -20.55 6.03
CA ASP A 389 15.00 -22.00 6.03
C ASP A 389 14.71 -22.62 7.41
N ASP A 390 15.18 -22.01 8.49
CA ASP A 390 14.98 -22.47 9.87
C ASP A 390 13.51 -22.47 10.30
N HIS A 391 12.67 -21.62 9.65
CA HIS A 391 11.23 -21.52 9.94
C HIS A 391 10.34 -22.17 8.87
N ASN A 392 10.92 -22.93 7.94
CA ASN A 392 10.20 -23.58 6.83
C ASN A 392 9.32 -22.62 6.02
N VAL A 393 9.82 -21.41 5.77
CA VAL A 393 9.18 -20.42 4.90
C VAL A 393 9.59 -20.69 3.47
N ALA A 394 8.65 -20.76 2.56
CA ALA A 394 8.97 -20.82 1.13
C ALA A 394 9.39 -19.44 0.63
N TRP A 395 10.51 -19.38 -0.08
CA TRP A 395 11.07 -18.14 -0.60
C TRP A 395 11.75 -18.35 -1.95
N GLN A 396 11.88 -17.26 -2.68
CA GLN A 396 12.56 -17.19 -3.96
C GLN A 396 13.30 -15.86 -4.11
N THR A 397 14.14 -15.72 -5.13
CA THR A 397 14.81 -14.47 -5.48
C THR A 397 14.39 -14.02 -6.87
N SER A 398 14.35 -12.71 -7.08
CA SER A 398 14.00 -12.13 -8.38
C SER A 398 14.76 -10.84 -8.65
N GLU A 399 14.79 -10.45 -9.92
CA GLU A 399 15.08 -9.11 -10.40
C GLU A 399 13.83 -8.58 -11.11
N LEU A 400 13.62 -7.26 -11.11
CA LEU A 400 12.46 -6.64 -11.73
C LEU A 400 12.66 -6.55 -13.26
N GLY A 401 12.38 -7.65 -13.95
CA GLY A 401 12.47 -7.74 -15.40
C GLY A 401 13.90 -7.84 -15.97
N LYS A 402 14.05 -7.55 -17.26
CA LYS A 402 15.35 -7.53 -17.93
C LYS A 402 16.10 -6.25 -17.64
N VAL A 403 17.44 -6.31 -17.62
CA VAL A 403 18.37 -5.23 -17.26
C VAL A 403 18.04 -3.92 -17.93
N ASP A 404 17.77 -3.70 -19.11
CA ASP A 404 17.49 -2.39 -19.72
C ASP A 404 15.98 -2.05 -19.81
N GLN A 405 15.11 -2.91 -19.29
CA GLN A 405 13.66 -2.74 -19.36
C GLN A 405 13.00 -2.58 -17.99
N GLY A 406 13.50 -3.27 -16.99
CA GLY A 406 12.94 -3.30 -15.64
C GLY A 406 13.68 -2.38 -14.68
N GLY A 407 13.11 -2.27 -13.50
CA GLY A 407 13.63 -1.49 -12.39
C GLY A 407 12.61 -0.48 -11.90
N GLY A 408 12.58 -0.29 -10.59
CA GLY A 408 11.73 0.67 -9.88
C GLY A 408 12.41 1.13 -8.60
N GLY A 409 11.97 2.26 -8.04
CA GLY A 409 12.35 2.68 -6.70
C GLY A 409 11.55 1.90 -5.66
N THR A 410 12.03 1.92 -4.41
CA THR A 410 11.35 1.43 -3.22
C THR A 410 11.79 2.28 -2.04
N ILE A 411 11.18 2.12 -0.88
CA ILE A 411 11.58 2.83 0.35
C ILE A 411 12.90 2.31 0.95
N ALA A 412 13.47 1.22 0.45
CA ALA A 412 14.63 0.52 1.02
C ALA A 412 15.86 1.42 1.19
N TYR A 413 16.22 2.20 0.16
CA TYR A 413 17.42 3.05 0.20
C TYR A 413 17.31 4.16 1.26
N ILE A 414 16.09 4.57 1.61
CA ILE A 414 15.86 5.69 2.54
C ILE A 414 16.32 5.30 3.94
N LEU A 415 15.88 4.14 4.45
CA LEU A 415 16.32 3.66 5.76
C LEU A 415 17.75 3.12 5.72
N ALA A 416 18.23 2.60 4.61
CA ALA A 416 19.62 2.22 4.43
C ALA A 416 20.60 3.40 4.65
N ASN A 417 20.16 4.64 4.42
CA ASN A 417 20.97 5.84 4.69
C ASN A 417 21.32 6.03 6.18
N TYR A 418 20.61 5.39 7.10
CA TYR A 418 20.95 5.35 8.52
C TYR A 418 22.09 4.37 8.84
N GLY A 419 22.55 3.58 7.85
CA GLY A 419 23.58 2.55 8.01
C GLY A 419 23.05 1.20 8.45
N MET A 420 21.73 1.00 8.49
CA MET A 420 21.13 -0.31 8.81
C MET A 420 21.18 -1.29 7.62
N GLN A 421 21.03 -2.57 7.92
CA GLN A 421 20.94 -3.61 6.90
C GLN A 421 19.51 -3.66 6.35
N VAL A 422 19.36 -3.54 5.04
CA VAL A 422 18.06 -3.52 4.36
C VAL A 422 18.09 -4.46 3.16
N ILE A 423 17.01 -5.18 2.93
CA ILE A 423 16.75 -5.95 1.71
C ILE A 423 15.31 -5.71 1.25
N ASP A 424 15.11 -5.60 -0.06
CA ASP A 424 13.79 -5.55 -0.67
C ASP A 424 13.17 -6.96 -0.70
N CYS A 425 11.90 -7.07 -0.33
CA CYS A 425 11.18 -8.33 -0.39
C CYS A 425 9.68 -8.08 -0.55
N GLY A 426 8.92 -9.08 -0.97
CA GLY A 426 7.46 -8.96 -1.02
C GLY A 426 6.77 -10.12 -1.74
N VAL A 427 5.56 -9.85 -2.22
CA VAL A 427 4.72 -10.82 -2.90
C VAL A 427 4.77 -10.63 -4.40
N ALA A 428 4.84 -11.71 -5.16
CA ALA A 428 4.84 -11.66 -6.61
C ALA A 428 3.43 -11.29 -7.14
N LEU A 429 3.35 -10.29 -8.02
CA LEU A 429 2.10 -9.80 -8.63
C LEU A 429 2.10 -9.93 -10.16
N HIS A 430 0.92 -10.17 -10.71
CA HIS A 430 0.58 -9.77 -12.09
C HIS A 430 -0.21 -8.47 -12.10
N ASN A 431 -0.13 -7.75 -13.21
CA ASN A 431 -0.86 -6.49 -13.46
C ASN A 431 -0.51 -5.36 -12.49
N MET A 432 0.68 -5.35 -11.90
CA MET A 432 1.13 -4.26 -11.02
C MET A 432 0.78 -2.88 -11.62
N HIS A 433 0.28 -1.96 -10.79
CA HIS A 433 -0.23 -0.63 -11.18
C HIS A 433 -1.49 -0.60 -12.06
N ALA A 434 -2.11 -1.75 -12.35
CA ALA A 434 -3.40 -1.77 -13.04
C ALA A 434 -4.56 -1.55 -12.05
N PRO A 435 -5.75 -1.15 -12.54
CA PRO A 435 -6.95 -1.06 -11.69
C PRO A 435 -7.30 -2.38 -10.98
N TYR A 436 -6.91 -3.52 -11.54
CA TYR A 436 -7.04 -4.83 -10.92
C TYR A 436 -5.74 -5.61 -11.05
N GLU A 437 -5.18 -5.97 -9.93
CA GLU A 437 -3.95 -6.74 -9.78
C GLU A 437 -4.26 -8.14 -9.26
N LEU A 438 -3.35 -9.08 -9.48
CA LEU A 438 -3.54 -10.50 -9.18
C LEU A 438 -2.37 -11.06 -8.38
N ALA A 439 -2.67 -11.71 -7.24
CA ALA A 439 -1.71 -12.36 -6.36
C ALA A 439 -2.11 -13.79 -6.00
N SER A 440 -1.13 -14.65 -5.71
CA SER A 440 -1.36 -16.00 -5.20
C SER A 440 -1.61 -15.98 -3.69
N LYS A 441 -2.67 -16.67 -3.22
CA LYS A 441 -2.97 -16.83 -1.79
C LYS A 441 -1.84 -17.52 -1.01
N ALA A 442 -1.15 -18.47 -1.64
CA ALA A 442 0.00 -19.13 -1.04
C ALA A 442 1.14 -18.16 -0.77
N ASP A 443 1.45 -17.27 -1.73
CA ASP A 443 2.54 -16.31 -1.58
C ASP A 443 2.22 -15.24 -0.53
N ILE A 444 0.95 -14.83 -0.41
CA ILE A 444 0.45 -13.95 0.66
C ILE A 444 0.70 -14.58 2.04
N TYR A 445 0.36 -15.85 2.19
CA TYR A 445 0.53 -16.56 3.46
C TYR A 445 1.99 -16.79 3.80
N GLU A 446 2.82 -17.19 2.83
CA GLU A 446 4.26 -17.35 3.02
C GLU A 446 4.96 -16.03 3.35
N ALA A 447 4.52 -14.91 2.78
CA ALA A 447 5.04 -13.59 3.15
C ALA A 447 4.76 -13.29 4.64
N LYS A 448 3.54 -13.51 5.13
CA LYS A 448 3.20 -13.35 6.55
C LYS A 448 4.06 -14.26 7.44
N LYS A 449 4.27 -15.52 7.07
CA LYS A 449 5.16 -16.43 7.79
C LYS A 449 6.60 -15.94 7.82
N GLY A 450 7.12 -15.48 6.67
CA GLY A 450 8.48 -14.95 6.55
C GLY A 450 8.68 -13.70 7.40
N TYR A 451 7.72 -12.80 7.42
CA TYR A 451 7.77 -11.61 8.26
C TYR A 451 7.71 -11.94 9.76
N ALA A 452 6.84 -12.87 10.15
CA ALA A 452 6.80 -13.35 11.53
C ALA A 452 8.13 -14.00 11.95
N ALA A 453 8.72 -14.83 11.09
CA ALA A 453 10.03 -15.45 11.34
C ALA A 453 11.14 -14.38 11.49
N PHE A 454 11.15 -13.36 10.65
CA PHE A 454 12.12 -12.28 10.75
C PHE A 454 12.00 -11.50 12.07
N LEU A 455 10.80 -11.26 12.57
CA LEU A 455 10.60 -10.55 13.85
C LEU A 455 11.11 -11.35 15.06
N THR A 456 11.30 -12.67 14.94
CA THR A 456 11.88 -13.51 16.01
C THR A 456 13.41 -13.43 16.08
N TYR A 457 14.08 -12.80 15.10
CA TYR A 457 15.53 -12.68 15.09
C TYR A 457 16.04 -11.86 16.27
N GLU A 458 16.99 -12.42 17.02
CA GLU A 458 17.45 -11.85 18.29
C GLU A 458 18.68 -10.94 18.17
N GLY A 459 19.35 -10.93 17.00
CA GLY A 459 20.55 -10.12 16.73
C GLY A 459 21.83 -10.93 16.63
#